data_c6d51ed1664ff888d92a94a06a389a1a
#
_entry.id   c6d51ed1664ff888d92a94a06a389a1a
#
_cell.length_a   1.000
_cell.length_b   1.000
_cell.length_c   1.000
_cell.angle_alpha   90.00
_cell.angle_beta   90.00
_cell.angle_gamma   90.00
#
_symmetry.space_group_name_H-M   'P 1'
#
loop_
_entity.id
_entity.type
_entity.pdbx_description
1 polymer ?
#
loop_
_entity_poly.entity_id
_entity_poly.type
_entity_poly.pdbx_seq_one_letter_code
_entity_poly.pdbx_strand_id
1 'polypeptide(L)'
;MARFVDRVVIHAAAGNGGNGCASVHREKFKPLGGPDGGNGGSGGNVVLVVDSQVHTLLDFHFRPHASATSGKAGAGANRDGANGDDLILRVPDGTVVLTEDGEIVADLVGEGTQLIAAAGGRGGLGNASLASKARKAPGFALLGEPGETRDLVLELKSVADVGLLGFPSAGKSSLISVLSAAKPKIADYPFTTLVPNLGVITAGETIFTMADVPGLIPGASQGKGLGLDFLRHIERTAVLAHVVDCATYEPGRDPIADIDALEQELAEYTPSLGGNFADRPRVVILNKIDIPDAKDLADIVRPEIEARGLPVFEVSTVSREGLRELTFKLAEVVREYRAAQPKKESTRIVLRPTAVDDQGFTVTEDPSVEGGFIVKGDRPERWIRQTDFSNDEAVGYLADRLNRLGVEDQLVKMGAVPGCQVTIGDLVFDWEPTTPAGIAMTMTGRGTDARLERNDRIGAHERKALKKARRAPGEYGDDFDEE
;
A
#
# COMPACT_ATOMS: atom_id res chain seq x y z
N MET A 1 -1.26 -16.89 -22.33
CA MET A 1 -2.32 -15.97 -22.76
C MET A 1 -2.42 -14.89 -21.67
N ALA A 2 -2.14 -13.67 -21.99
CA ALA A 2 -2.23 -12.58 -21.02
C ALA A 2 -3.71 -12.33 -20.67
N ARG A 3 -4.06 -12.42 -19.38
CA ARG A 3 -5.40 -12.14 -18.86
C ARG A 3 -5.38 -10.72 -18.31
N PHE A 4 -6.30 -9.86 -18.74
CA PHE A 4 -6.44 -8.54 -18.14
C PHE A 4 -7.06 -8.67 -16.75
N VAL A 5 -6.48 -8.03 -15.74
CA VAL A 5 -6.95 -8.00 -14.36
C VAL A 5 -7.10 -6.55 -13.95
N ASP A 6 -8.31 -6.15 -13.61
CA ASP A 6 -8.74 -4.80 -13.24
C ASP A 6 -8.97 -4.62 -11.74
N ARG A 7 -9.16 -5.72 -11.02
CA ARG A 7 -9.33 -5.74 -9.57
C ARG A 7 -8.57 -6.91 -8.96
N VAL A 8 -7.83 -6.64 -7.89
CA VAL A 8 -7.03 -7.64 -7.18
C VAL A 8 -6.90 -7.27 -5.71
N VAL A 9 -6.88 -8.28 -4.85
CA VAL A 9 -6.52 -8.11 -3.44
C VAL A 9 -5.04 -8.36 -3.30
N ILE A 10 -4.35 -7.48 -2.60
CA ILE A 10 -2.94 -7.65 -2.20
C ILE A 10 -2.83 -7.71 -0.68
N HIS A 11 -2.00 -8.61 -0.20
CA HIS A 11 -1.65 -8.74 1.21
C HIS A 11 -0.28 -8.09 1.42
N ALA A 12 -0.30 -6.82 1.81
CA ALA A 12 0.91 -6.03 2.04
C ALA A 12 1.42 -6.24 3.46
N ALA A 13 2.62 -6.78 3.60
CA ALA A 13 3.31 -6.97 4.88
C ALA A 13 4.64 -6.21 4.87
N ALA A 14 4.73 -5.15 5.66
CA ALA A 14 5.97 -4.41 5.82
C ALA A 14 6.98 -5.17 6.70
N GLY A 15 8.25 -4.84 6.57
CA GLY A 15 9.31 -5.46 7.35
C GLY A 15 9.23 -5.09 8.84
N ASN A 16 9.55 -6.03 9.72
CA ASN A 16 9.65 -5.74 11.15
C ASN A 16 10.93 -4.95 11.44
N GLY A 17 10.91 -4.11 12.47
CA GLY A 17 12.09 -3.49 13.01
C GLY A 17 12.98 -4.52 13.70
N GLY A 18 14.29 -4.37 13.60
CA GLY A 18 15.27 -5.19 14.32
C GLY A 18 15.31 -4.81 15.80
N ASN A 19 15.59 -5.77 16.69
CA ASN A 19 15.74 -5.49 18.11
C ASN A 19 17.02 -4.72 18.40
N GLY A 20 17.00 -3.84 19.41
CA GLY A 20 18.20 -3.25 19.97
C GLY A 20 19.05 -4.29 20.68
N CYS A 21 20.32 -3.99 20.86
CA CYS A 21 21.25 -4.86 21.58
C CYS A 21 21.51 -4.33 22.99
N ALA A 22 21.51 -5.24 23.98
CA ALA A 22 21.96 -4.94 25.31
C ALA A 22 23.32 -5.59 25.52
N SER A 23 24.42 -4.86 25.33
CA SER A 23 25.77 -5.32 25.54
C SER A 23 26.60 -4.31 26.34
N VAL A 24 27.68 -4.80 26.94
CA VAL A 24 28.58 -4.01 27.76
C VAL A 24 29.99 -4.18 27.21
N HIS A 25 30.65 -3.08 26.96
CA HIS A 25 32.04 -3.08 26.50
C HIS A 25 32.97 -3.69 27.52
N ARG A 26 33.75 -4.66 27.10
CA ARG A 26 34.71 -5.37 27.96
C ARG A 26 36.08 -5.40 27.30
N GLU A 27 37.03 -4.72 27.92
CA GLU A 27 38.42 -4.79 27.53
C GLU A 27 39.28 -5.38 28.65
N LYS A 28 40.43 -5.93 28.26
CA LYS A 28 41.43 -6.37 29.23
C LYS A 28 41.85 -5.14 30.05
N PHE A 29 41.67 -5.15 31.34
CA PHE A 29 41.89 -4.05 32.27
C PHE A 29 40.83 -2.94 32.38
N LYS A 30 39.70 -3.02 31.59
CA LYS A 30 38.53 -2.15 31.75
C LYS A 30 37.26 -2.97 31.88
N PRO A 31 37.00 -3.61 33.05
CA PRO A 31 35.84 -4.48 33.22
C PRO A 31 34.49 -3.72 33.19
N LEU A 32 34.51 -2.39 33.36
CA LEU A 32 33.32 -1.51 33.38
C LEU A 32 33.38 -0.50 32.25
N GLY A 33 33.46 -0.96 31.00
CA GLY A 33 33.59 -0.12 29.81
C GLY A 33 32.29 0.64 29.39
N GLY A 34 31.17 0.38 30.09
CA GLY A 34 29.90 1.01 29.80
C GLY A 34 29.06 0.25 28.77
N PRO A 35 27.82 0.72 28.49
CA PRO A 35 26.93 0.11 27.52
C PRO A 35 27.45 0.41 26.10
N ASP A 36 27.44 -0.60 25.24
CA ASP A 36 27.90 -0.52 23.84
C ASP A 36 26.99 -1.25 22.86
N GLY A 37 25.76 -1.53 23.25
CA GLY A 37 24.77 -2.14 22.37
C GLY A 37 24.21 -1.15 21.36
N GLY A 38 24.32 -1.48 20.06
CA GLY A 38 23.77 -0.71 18.95
C GLY A 38 22.26 -0.85 18.80
N ASN A 39 21.65 0.04 18.02
CA ASN A 39 20.23 0.04 17.72
C ASN A 39 19.89 -1.03 16.67
N GLY A 40 18.65 -1.51 16.65
CA GLY A 40 18.12 -2.29 15.54
C GLY A 40 17.83 -1.42 14.32
N GLY A 41 17.92 -2.00 13.12
CA GLY A 41 17.53 -1.36 11.86
C GLY A 41 16.01 -1.29 11.72
N SER A 42 15.49 -0.30 11.01
CA SER A 42 14.07 -0.21 10.65
C SER A 42 13.70 -1.26 9.60
N GLY A 43 12.49 -1.74 9.62
CA GLY A 43 11.93 -2.56 8.54
C GLY A 43 11.66 -1.74 7.28
N GLY A 44 11.64 -2.39 6.12
CA GLY A 44 11.29 -1.78 4.84
C GLY A 44 9.77 -1.59 4.70
N ASN A 45 9.39 -0.58 3.95
CA ASN A 45 7.99 -0.29 3.62
C ASN A 45 7.54 -1.09 2.39
N VAL A 46 6.22 -1.30 2.26
CA VAL A 46 5.60 -1.68 0.98
C VAL A 46 5.06 -0.42 0.34
N VAL A 47 5.57 -0.06 -0.84
CA VAL A 47 5.25 1.20 -1.53
C VAL A 47 4.65 0.90 -2.90
N LEU A 48 3.45 1.42 -3.15
CA LEU A 48 2.82 1.44 -4.47
C LEU A 48 3.34 2.67 -5.23
N VAL A 49 3.78 2.48 -6.47
CA VAL A 49 4.29 3.57 -7.33
C VAL A 49 3.62 3.48 -8.69
N VAL A 50 3.07 4.59 -9.16
CA VAL A 50 2.49 4.66 -10.52
C VAL A 50 3.60 4.61 -11.55
N ASP A 51 3.45 3.69 -12.51
CA ASP A 51 4.36 3.53 -13.66
C ASP A 51 3.53 3.48 -14.95
N SER A 52 3.77 4.42 -15.83
CA SER A 52 3.08 4.54 -17.13
C SER A 52 3.32 3.35 -18.07
N GLN A 53 4.32 2.52 -17.80
CA GLN A 53 4.60 1.31 -18.58
C GLN A 53 3.79 0.10 -18.10
N VAL A 54 3.15 0.20 -16.94
CA VAL A 54 2.29 -0.84 -16.38
C VAL A 54 0.84 -0.55 -16.77
N HIS A 55 0.16 -1.52 -17.40
CA HIS A 55 -1.19 -1.34 -17.92
C HIS A 55 -2.21 -2.33 -17.33
N THR A 56 -1.80 -3.22 -16.44
CA THR A 56 -2.66 -4.25 -15.85
C THR A 56 -2.20 -4.61 -14.44
N LEU A 57 -3.14 -5.07 -13.63
CA LEU A 57 -2.85 -5.60 -12.29
C LEU A 57 -2.56 -7.11 -12.29
N LEU A 58 -2.28 -7.70 -13.47
CA LEU A 58 -2.11 -9.14 -13.63
C LEU A 58 -1.01 -9.74 -12.75
N ASP A 59 0.10 -9.03 -12.57
CA ASP A 59 1.22 -9.50 -11.76
C ASP A 59 0.81 -9.73 -10.31
N PHE A 60 -0.07 -8.87 -9.78
CA PHE A 60 -0.61 -9.01 -8.42
C PHE A 60 -1.60 -10.16 -8.28
N HIS A 61 -2.29 -10.52 -9.37
CA HIS A 61 -3.16 -11.71 -9.36
C HIS A 61 -2.35 -13.00 -9.16
N PHE A 62 -1.13 -13.07 -9.72
CA PHE A 62 -0.26 -14.22 -9.54
C PHE A 62 0.59 -14.15 -8.26
N ARG A 63 0.85 -12.94 -7.76
CA ARG A 63 1.67 -12.69 -6.58
C ARG A 63 0.96 -11.70 -5.63
N PRO A 64 -0.12 -12.15 -4.95
CA PRO A 64 -0.90 -11.26 -4.09
C PRO A 64 -0.18 -10.90 -2.79
N HIS A 65 0.81 -11.71 -2.36
CA HIS A 65 1.57 -11.47 -1.14
C HIS A 65 2.80 -10.60 -1.44
N ALA A 66 2.81 -9.42 -0.84
CA ALA A 66 3.87 -8.43 -0.98
C ALA A 66 4.54 -8.20 0.38
N SER A 67 5.76 -8.73 0.56
CA SER A 67 6.47 -8.63 1.84
C SER A 67 7.78 -7.88 1.67
N ALA A 68 7.98 -6.79 2.44
CA ALA A 68 9.24 -6.08 2.52
C ALA A 68 10.19 -6.75 3.52
N THR A 69 11.49 -6.44 3.43
CA THR A 69 12.50 -7.05 4.29
C THR A 69 12.51 -6.43 5.68
N SER A 70 12.76 -7.27 6.71
CA SER A 70 12.89 -6.80 8.10
C SER A 70 14.26 -6.19 8.36
N GLY A 71 14.30 -5.23 9.27
CA GLY A 71 15.56 -4.67 9.81
C GLY A 71 16.33 -5.70 10.62
N LYS A 72 17.65 -5.60 10.62
CA LYS A 72 18.53 -6.47 11.40
C LYS A 72 18.65 -5.98 12.84
N ALA A 73 18.85 -6.92 13.77
CA ALA A 73 19.13 -6.57 15.16
C ALA A 73 20.47 -5.83 15.29
N GLY A 74 20.55 -4.93 16.26
CA GLY A 74 21.79 -4.28 16.68
C GLY A 74 22.76 -5.29 17.30
N ALA A 75 24.03 -4.94 17.37
CA ALA A 75 25.08 -5.77 17.94
C ALA A 75 25.96 -4.96 18.91
N GLY A 76 26.80 -5.64 19.66
CA GLY A 76 27.80 -5.00 20.53
C GLY A 76 28.79 -4.13 19.75
N ALA A 77 29.59 -3.35 20.47
CA ALA A 77 30.56 -2.39 19.96
C ALA A 77 29.87 -1.27 19.13
N ASN A 78 28.70 -0.79 19.58
CA ASN A 78 27.87 0.27 18.97
C ASN A 78 27.54 0.01 17.49
N ARG A 79 27.40 -1.25 17.09
CA ARG A 79 27.02 -1.60 15.71
C ARG A 79 25.51 -1.64 15.58
N ASP A 80 24.97 -0.68 14.84
CA ASP A 80 23.56 -0.64 14.49
C ASP A 80 23.23 -1.75 13.48
N GLY A 81 22.01 -2.26 13.54
CA GLY A 81 21.47 -3.19 12.57
C GLY A 81 21.17 -2.49 11.23
N ALA A 82 21.39 -3.19 10.12
CA ALA A 82 21.01 -2.67 8.81
C ALA A 82 19.49 -2.54 8.69
N ASN A 83 19.02 -1.48 8.02
CA ASN A 83 17.61 -1.32 7.68
C ASN A 83 17.19 -2.36 6.64
N GLY A 84 15.91 -2.71 6.65
CA GLY A 84 15.29 -3.48 5.59
C GLY A 84 15.08 -2.63 4.34
N ASP A 85 15.08 -3.28 3.18
CA ASP A 85 14.82 -2.64 1.89
C ASP A 85 13.32 -2.49 1.68
N ASP A 86 12.91 -1.34 1.13
CA ASP A 86 11.54 -1.09 0.72
C ASP A 86 11.18 -1.97 -0.48
N LEU A 87 9.95 -2.50 -0.47
CA LEU A 87 9.38 -3.22 -1.61
C LEU A 87 8.56 -2.25 -2.46
N ILE A 88 9.05 -1.97 -3.65
CA ILE A 88 8.37 -1.10 -4.62
C ILE A 88 7.48 -1.96 -5.52
N LEU A 89 6.18 -1.70 -5.50
CA LEU A 89 5.17 -2.32 -6.33
C LEU A 89 4.69 -1.31 -7.38
N ARG A 90 4.91 -1.63 -8.64
CA ARG A 90 4.51 -0.75 -9.75
C ARG A 90 3.07 -1.02 -10.15
N VAL A 91 2.27 0.04 -10.17
CA VAL A 91 0.84 0.00 -10.50
C VAL A 91 0.54 0.90 -11.70
N PRO A 92 -0.51 0.58 -12.49
CA PRO A 92 -0.97 1.42 -13.57
C PRO A 92 -1.45 2.79 -13.09
N ASP A 93 -1.40 3.79 -13.97
CA ASP A 93 -2.03 5.09 -13.74
C ASP A 93 -3.56 4.94 -13.58
N GLY A 94 -4.14 5.66 -12.61
CA GLY A 94 -5.56 5.57 -12.29
C GLY A 94 -5.94 4.35 -11.44
N THR A 95 -4.97 3.76 -10.73
CA THR A 95 -5.23 2.71 -9.75
C THR A 95 -5.82 3.31 -8.47
N VAL A 96 -7.01 2.85 -8.07
CA VAL A 96 -7.63 3.17 -6.78
C VAL A 96 -7.25 2.10 -5.79
N VAL A 97 -6.82 2.54 -4.62
CA VAL A 97 -6.54 1.68 -3.48
C VAL A 97 -7.69 1.78 -2.49
N LEU A 98 -8.29 0.63 -2.17
CA LEU A 98 -9.41 0.53 -1.25
C LEU A 98 -9.03 -0.39 -0.08
N THR A 99 -9.70 -0.21 1.05
CA THR A 99 -9.73 -1.21 2.13
C THR A 99 -10.62 -2.40 1.73
N GLU A 100 -10.59 -3.50 2.48
CA GLU A 100 -11.53 -4.62 2.28
C GLU A 100 -12.99 -4.19 2.42
N ASP A 101 -13.27 -3.21 3.28
CA ASP A 101 -14.60 -2.64 3.51
C ASP A 101 -15.07 -1.73 2.36
N GLY A 102 -14.21 -1.48 1.36
CA GLY A 102 -14.51 -0.64 0.19
C GLY A 102 -14.28 0.85 0.40
N GLU A 103 -13.65 1.28 1.48
CA GLU A 103 -13.27 2.68 1.68
C GLU A 103 -12.06 3.04 0.81
N ILE A 104 -12.10 4.21 0.19
CA ILE A 104 -11.00 4.70 -0.65
C ILE A 104 -9.86 5.19 0.23
N VAL A 105 -8.72 4.51 0.17
CA VAL A 105 -7.46 4.91 0.83
C VAL A 105 -6.74 5.97 0.00
N ALA A 106 -6.62 5.74 -1.31
CA ALA A 106 -5.96 6.66 -2.23
C ALA A 106 -6.41 6.44 -3.68
N ASP A 107 -6.28 7.50 -4.48
CA ASP A 107 -6.43 7.47 -5.94
C ASP A 107 -5.06 7.80 -6.55
N LEU A 108 -4.43 6.81 -7.16
CA LEU A 108 -3.06 6.90 -7.68
C LEU A 108 -3.10 7.37 -9.13
N VAL A 109 -2.98 8.67 -9.34
CA VAL A 109 -3.00 9.33 -10.65
C VAL A 109 -1.70 10.09 -10.87
N GLY A 110 -1.14 9.95 -12.07
CA GLY A 110 0.09 10.59 -12.49
C GLY A 110 1.34 9.76 -12.21
N GLU A 111 2.23 9.71 -13.20
CA GLU A 111 3.49 8.95 -13.13
C GLU A 111 4.34 9.36 -11.92
N GLY A 112 4.86 8.37 -11.20
CA GLY A 112 5.69 8.58 -10.02
C GLY A 112 4.91 8.88 -8.74
N THR A 113 3.56 8.96 -8.76
CA THR A 113 2.75 9.06 -7.54
C THR A 113 2.97 7.84 -6.68
N GLN A 114 3.17 8.05 -5.37
CA GLN A 114 3.51 7.00 -4.43
C GLN A 114 2.54 6.94 -3.26
N LEU A 115 2.27 5.72 -2.79
CA LEU A 115 1.53 5.44 -1.56
C LEU A 115 2.27 4.39 -0.74
N ILE A 116 2.48 4.65 0.53
CA ILE A 116 2.93 3.64 1.49
C ILE A 116 1.73 2.77 1.83
N ALA A 117 1.69 1.56 1.26
CA ALA A 117 0.63 0.58 1.48
C ALA A 117 0.71 -0.03 2.89
N ALA A 118 1.93 -0.31 3.35
CA ALA A 118 2.19 -0.76 4.71
C ALA A 118 3.54 -0.18 5.18
N ALA A 119 3.56 0.39 6.38
CA ALA A 119 4.73 1.04 6.95
C ALA A 119 5.62 0.04 7.69
N GLY A 120 6.95 0.13 7.48
CA GLY A 120 7.94 -0.68 8.17
C GLY A 120 8.01 -0.37 9.67
N GLY A 121 8.24 -1.43 10.46
CA GLY A 121 8.44 -1.31 11.90
C GLY A 121 9.73 -0.56 12.24
N ARG A 122 9.72 0.23 13.29
CA ARG A 122 10.92 0.94 13.76
C ARG A 122 11.87 0.00 14.49
N GLY A 123 13.15 0.20 14.29
CA GLY A 123 14.18 -0.52 15.06
C GLY A 123 14.16 -0.13 16.54
N GLY A 124 14.41 -1.12 17.41
CA GLY A 124 14.53 -0.93 18.84
C GLY A 124 15.85 -0.23 19.21
N LEU A 125 15.83 0.57 20.26
CA LEU A 125 17.05 1.25 20.74
C LEU A 125 17.94 0.29 21.52
N GLY A 126 19.23 0.31 21.25
CA GLY A 126 20.25 -0.39 22.02
C GLY A 126 20.51 0.28 23.40
N ASN A 127 21.08 -0.46 24.32
CA ASN A 127 21.31 0.06 25.66
C ASN A 127 22.28 1.26 25.72
N ALA A 128 23.16 1.42 24.73
CA ALA A 128 24.01 2.61 24.62
C ALA A 128 23.17 3.88 24.39
N SER A 129 22.13 3.80 23.56
CA SER A 129 21.20 4.90 23.29
C SER A 129 20.24 5.19 24.46
N LEU A 130 19.98 4.20 25.32
CA LEU A 130 19.13 4.31 26.51
C LEU A 130 19.89 4.79 27.76
N ALA A 131 21.22 4.89 27.67
CA ALA A 131 22.04 5.36 28.77
C ALA A 131 21.72 6.81 29.16
N SER A 132 21.63 7.06 30.46
CA SER A 132 21.34 8.37 31.02
C SER A 132 22.12 8.60 32.32
N LYS A 133 22.05 9.83 32.86
CA LYS A 133 22.69 10.12 34.15
C LYS A 133 22.15 9.25 35.28
N ALA A 134 20.86 8.88 35.24
CA ALA A 134 20.21 8.03 36.22
C ALA A 134 20.50 6.53 35.97
N ARG A 135 20.58 6.13 34.67
CA ARG A 135 20.87 4.76 34.24
C ARG A 135 22.11 4.76 33.37
N LYS A 136 23.27 4.58 33.96
CA LYS A 136 24.57 4.68 33.27
C LYS A 136 24.84 3.48 32.37
N ALA A 137 24.32 2.31 32.67
CA ALA A 137 24.51 1.08 31.90
C ALA A 137 23.24 0.22 31.99
N PRO A 138 22.20 0.55 31.22
CA PRO A 138 20.97 -0.26 31.20
C PRO A 138 21.23 -1.71 30.81
N GLY A 139 20.68 -2.66 31.54
CA GLY A 139 20.76 -4.09 31.28
C GLY A 139 19.80 -4.60 30.21
N PHE A 140 19.08 -3.72 29.58
CA PHE A 140 18.06 -4.00 28.57
C PHE A 140 18.22 -3.14 27.31
N ALA A 141 17.55 -3.55 26.26
CA ALA A 141 17.36 -2.80 25.03
C ALA A 141 15.88 -2.86 24.64
N LEU A 142 15.46 -1.97 23.76
CA LEU A 142 14.08 -2.00 23.24
C LEU A 142 13.97 -3.01 22.09
N LEU A 143 12.83 -3.66 22.02
CA LEU A 143 12.46 -4.51 20.89
C LEU A 143 12.16 -3.67 19.66
N GLY A 144 12.35 -4.24 18.47
CA GLY A 144 11.85 -3.66 17.23
C GLY A 144 10.32 -3.71 17.17
N GLU A 145 9.72 -2.72 16.54
CA GLU A 145 8.28 -2.71 16.30
C GLU A 145 7.93 -3.68 15.17
N PRO A 146 6.78 -4.36 15.23
CA PRO A 146 6.28 -5.12 14.09
C PRO A 146 5.99 -4.18 12.92
N GLY A 147 6.24 -4.64 11.70
CA GLY A 147 5.79 -3.98 10.49
C GLY A 147 4.28 -4.03 10.36
N GLU A 148 3.73 -3.06 9.68
CA GLU A 148 2.30 -3.00 9.41
C GLU A 148 1.90 -4.08 8.40
N THR A 149 0.73 -4.69 8.59
CA THR A 149 0.11 -5.61 7.65
C THR A 149 -1.25 -5.06 7.26
N ARG A 150 -1.53 -5.00 5.95
CA ARG A 150 -2.81 -4.53 5.42
C ARG A 150 -3.24 -5.36 4.23
N ASP A 151 -4.51 -5.68 4.20
CA ASP A 151 -5.16 -6.22 3.02
C ASP A 151 -5.82 -5.07 2.26
N LEU A 152 -5.39 -4.89 1.01
CA LEU A 152 -5.80 -3.78 0.18
C LEU A 152 -6.36 -4.30 -1.14
N VAL A 153 -7.42 -3.67 -1.61
CA VAL A 153 -7.99 -3.92 -2.92
C VAL A 153 -7.46 -2.88 -3.89
N LEU A 154 -6.75 -3.32 -4.92
CA LEU A 154 -6.36 -2.48 -6.04
C LEU A 154 -7.42 -2.60 -7.13
N GLU A 155 -7.94 -1.48 -7.58
CA GLU A 155 -8.94 -1.42 -8.64
C GLU A 155 -8.53 -0.36 -9.67
N LEU A 156 -8.47 -0.78 -10.94
CA LEU A 156 -8.27 0.18 -12.03
C LEU A 156 -9.59 0.89 -12.26
N LYS A 157 -9.63 2.18 -12.06
CA LYS A 157 -10.65 3.06 -12.67
C LYS A 157 -10.35 3.12 -14.17
N SER A 158 -10.53 1.99 -14.79
CA SER A 158 -10.08 1.74 -16.13
C SER A 158 -10.66 2.75 -17.09
N VAL A 159 -9.77 3.50 -17.61
CA VAL A 159 -9.97 4.33 -18.76
C VAL A 159 -9.47 3.52 -19.94
N ALA A 160 -10.30 3.27 -20.93
CA ALA A 160 -9.78 2.80 -22.19
C ALA A 160 -9.12 3.99 -22.88
N ASP A 161 -7.94 3.80 -23.44
CA ASP A 161 -7.30 4.83 -24.25
C ASP A 161 -8.14 5.17 -25.48
N VAL A 162 -8.77 4.16 -26.08
CA VAL A 162 -9.65 4.30 -27.24
C VAL A 162 -11.05 3.79 -26.92
N GLY A 163 -12.04 4.64 -27.02
CA GLY A 163 -13.45 4.26 -26.94
C GLY A 163 -14.03 4.04 -28.34
N LEU A 164 -14.56 2.84 -28.59
CA LEU A 164 -15.27 2.54 -29.84
C LEU A 164 -16.72 2.98 -29.75
N LEU A 165 -17.11 3.89 -30.60
CA LEU A 165 -18.48 4.42 -30.75
C LEU A 165 -19.08 3.87 -32.03
N GLY A 166 -20.35 3.59 -32.03
CA GLY A 166 -21.03 3.13 -33.24
C GLY A 166 -22.32 2.40 -32.91
N PHE A 167 -23.16 2.28 -33.91
CA PHE A 167 -24.43 1.57 -33.80
C PHE A 167 -24.27 0.08 -33.50
N PRO A 168 -25.33 -0.58 -33.03
CA PRO A 168 -25.35 -2.04 -32.92
C PRO A 168 -24.95 -2.69 -34.25
N SER A 169 -24.28 -3.80 -34.22
CA SER A 169 -23.80 -4.55 -35.40
C SER A 169 -22.75 -3.88 -36.29
N ALA A 170 -22.23 -2.68 -35.94
CA ALA A 170 -21.14 -2.03 -36.69
C ALA A 170 -19.82 -2.79 -36.61
N GLY A 171 -19.71 -3.80 -35.74
CA GLY A 171 -18.54 -4.66 -35.64
C GLY A 171 -17.54 -4.25 -34.56
N LYS A 172 -17.91 -3.40 -33.60
CA LYS A 172 -17.04 -2.94 -32.50
C LYS A 172 -16.42 -4.08 -31.71
N SER A 173 -17.23 -4.96 -31.17
CA SER A 173 -16.76 -6.12 -30.37
C SER A 173 -15.89 -7.08 -31.20
N SER A 174 -16.22 -7.25 -32.51
CA SER A 174 -15.40 -8.02 -33.45
C SER A 174 -14.04 -7.38 -33.66
N LEU A 175 -14.02 -6.03 -33.81
CA LEU A 175 -12.78 -5.28 -33.99
C LEU A 175 -11.84 -5.45 -32.79
N ILE A 176 -12.35 -5.31 -31.56
CA ILE A 176 -11.57 -5.55 -30.34
C ILE A 176 -11.06 -7.00 -30.32
N SER A 177 -11.90 -7.97 -30.65
CA SER A 177 -11.52 -9.39 -30.60
C SER A 177 -10.40 -9.74 -31.56
N VAL A 178 -10.32 -9.08 -32.73
CA VAL A 178 -9.29 -9.31 -33.74
C VAL A 178 -8.01 -8.56 -33.44
N LEU A 179 -8.10 -7.34 -32.88
CA LEU A 179 -6.93 -6.49 -32.58
C LEU A 179 -6.29 -6.82 -31.23
N SER A 180 -7.04 -7.34 -30.28
CA SER A 180 -6.52 -7.63 -28.94
C SER A 180 -5.55 -8.80 -28.95
N ALA A 181 -4.38 -8.63 -28.32
CA ALA A 181 -3.39 -9.67 -28.09
C ALA A 181 -3.89 -10.77 -27.11
N ALA A 182 -4.91 -10.46 -26.33
CA ALA A 182 -5.58 -11.36 -25.38
C ALA A 182 -7.07 -11.46 -25.71
N LYS A 183 -7.73 -12.56 -25.30
CA LYS A 183 -9.20 -12.62 -25.40
C LYS A 183 -9.81 -11.44 -24.67
N PRO A 184 -10.67 -10.64 -25.32
CA PRO A 184 -11.37 -9.53 -24.66
C PRO A 184 -12.07 -10.02 -23.39
N LYS A 185 -11.96 -9.28 -22.31
CA LYS A 185 -12.64 -9.58 -21.06
C LYS A 185 -13.94 -8.77 -21.00
N ILE A 186 -14.97 -9.45 -20.61
CA ILE A 186 -16.19 -8.82 -20.12
C ILE A 186 -15.84 -8.28 -18.73
N ALA A 187 -15.79 -6.97 -18.57
CA ALA A 187 -15.43 -6.34 -17.29
C ALA A 187 -16.71 -5.97 -16.52
N ASP A 188 -16.94 -6.63 -15.38
CA ASP A 188 -18.03 -6.27 -14.48
C ASP A 188 -17.62 -5.06 -13.64
N TYR A 189 -18.11 -3.88 -14.02
CA TYR A 189 -17.97 -2.69 -13.19
C TYR A 189 -19.20 -2.52 -12.30
N PRO A 190 -19.05 -2.24 -11.01
CA PRO A 190 -20.17 -2.11 -10.07
C PRO A 190 -21.11 -0.96 -10.39
N PHE A 191 -20.74 -0.08 -11.35
CA PHE A 191 -21.51 1.07 -11.79
C PHE A 191 -22.00 0.98 -13.23
N THR A 192 -21.88 -0.21 -13.89
CA THR A 192 -22.38 -0.42 -15.26
C THR A 192 -23.48 -1.46 -15.30
N THR A 193 -24.58 -1.11 -15.92
CA THR A 193 -25.66 -2.05 -16.25
C THR A 193 -25.36 -2.88 -17.49
N LEU A 194 -24.40 -2.45 -18.32
CA LEU A 194 -23.84 -3.18 -19.46
C LEU A 194 -22.32 -3.24 -19.33
N VAL A 195 -21.81 -4.43 -19.51
CA VAL A 195 -20.40 -4.78 -19.31
C VAL A 195 -19.62 -4.50 -20.60
N PRO A 196 -18.68 -3.53 -20.62
CA PRO A 196 -17.89 -3.26 -21.80
C PRO A 196 -16.88 -4.39 -22.09
N ASN A 197 -16.64 -4.66 -23.37
CA ASN A 197 -15.54 -5.51 -23.77
C ASN A 197 -14.26 -4.69 -23.82
N LEU A 198 -13.26 -5.06 -23.03
CA LEU A 198 -11.93 -4.43 -23.01
C LEU A 198 -10.93 -5.29 -23.74
N GLY A 199 -10.11 -4.68 -24.59
CA GLY A 199 -8.99 -5.29 -25.27
C GLY A 199 -7.69 -4.52 -25.07
N VAL A 200 -6.59 -5.24 -24.86
CA VAL A 200 -5.24 -4.66 -24.83
C VAL A 200 -4.61 -4.87 -26.18
N ILE A 201 -4.16 -3.79 -26.80
CA ILE A 201 -3.62 -3.77 -28.16
C ILE A 201 -2.16 -3.36 -28.11
N THR A 202 -1.32 -4.11 -28.84
CA THR A 202 0.10 -3.84 -28.93
C THR A 202 0.44 -3.40 -30.34
N ALA A 203 1.02 -2.21 -30.49
CA ALA A 203 1.48 -1.64 -31.75
C ALA A 203 2.97 -1.27 -31.62
N GLY A 204 3.85 -2.18 -31.98
CA GLY A 204 5.28 -2.04 -31.76
C GLY A 204 5.62 -1.95 -30.27
N GLU A 205 6.20 -0.84 -29.85
CA GLU A 205 6.52 -0.57 -28.44
C GLU A 205 5.36 0.09 -27.67
N THR A 206 4.31 0.51 -28.36
CA THR A 206 3.17 1.19 -27.73
C THR A 206 2.08 0.19 -27.39
N ILE A 207 1.66 0.19 -26.12
CA ILE A 207 0.54 -0.61 -25.64
C ILE A 207 -0.57 0.37 -25.24
N PHE A 208 -1.80 0.09 -25.68
CA PHE A 208 -2.98 0.87 -25.32
C PHE A 208 -4.21 -0.03 -25.13
N THR A 209 -5.20 0.49 -24.41
CA THR A 209 -6.43 -0.21 -24.12
C THR A 209 -7.57 0.31 -25.00
N MET A 210 -8.43 -0.58 -25.48
CA MET A 210 -9.61 -0.27 -26.29
C MET A 210 -10.85 -0.84 -25.63
N ALA A 211 -11.91 -0.02 -25.54
CA ALA A 211 -13.20 -0.43 -24.99
C ALA A 211 -14.30 -0.39 -26.05
N ASP A 212 -15.08 -1.46 -26.09
CA ASP A 212 -16.38 -1.43 -26.77
C ASP A 212 -17.35 -0.70 -25.88
N VAL A 213 -17.87 0.39 -26.42
CA VAL A 213 -18.84 1.23 -25.76
C VAL A 213 -20.23 0.81 -26.29
N PRO A 214 -20.95 -0.17 -25.61
CA PRO A 214 -22.26 -0.60 -26.06
C PRO A 214 -23.32 0.47 -25.81
N GLY A 215 -24.22 0.71 -26.74
CA GLY A 215 -25.48 1.37 -26.47
C GLY A 215 -25.62 2.86 -26.79
N LEU A 216 -24.78 3.46 -27.66
CA LEU A 216 -25.16 4.70 -28.33
C LEU A 216 -26.31 4.40 -29.27
N ILE A 217 -27.53 4.64 -28.79
CA ILE A 217 -28.77 4.64 -29.54
C ILE A 217 -29.26 6.08 -29.54
N PRO A 218 -29.73 6.65 -30.65
CA PRO A 218 -30.28 8.00 -30.70
C PRO A 218 -31.31 8.25 -29.59
N GLY A 219 -31.13 9.34 -28.80
CA GLY A 219 -31.95 9.66 -27.64
C GLY A 219 -31.43 9.20 -26.30
N ALA A 220 -30.20 8.71 -26.24
CA ALA A 220 -29.55 8.31 -24.99
C ALA A 220 -29.31 9.51 -24.05
N SER A 221 -28.98 10.69 -24.57
CA SER A 221 -28.85 11.97 -23.85
C SER A 221 -30.16 12.42 -23.20
N GLN A 222 -31.31 12.04 -23.76
CA GLN A 222 -32.65 12.38 -23.26
C GLN A 222 -33.20 11.37 -22.25
N GLY A 223 -32.39 10.42 -21.76
CA GLY A 223 -32.78 9.41 -20.77
C GLY A 223 -33.62 8.26 -21.36
N LYS A 224 -33.71 8.14 -22.69
CA LYS A 224 -34.30 6.99 -23.34
C LYS A 224 -33.23 5.92 -23.59
N GLY A 225 -33.13 4.97 -22.70
CA GLY A 225 -32.16 3.88 -22.77
C GLY A 225 -31.04 3.99 -21.71
N LEU A 226 -29.92 3.31 -21.92
CA LEU A 226 -28.79 3.19 -20.99
C LEU A 226 -27.90 4.46 -20.93
N GLY A 227 -28.39 5.61 -21.35
CA GLY A 227 -27.70 6.83 -21.78
C GLY A 227 -26.61 7.40 -20.86
N LEU A 228 -26.98 7.90 -19.67
CA LEU A 228 -26.08 8.76 -18.89
C LEU A 228 -24.91 8.02 -18.21
N ASP A 229 -25.13 6.84 -17.65
CA ASP A 229 -24.06 6.08 -16.98
C ASP A 229 -23.01 5.60 -17.96
N PHE A 230 -23.43 5.42 -19.19
CA PHE A 230 -22.61 4.99 -20.30
C PHE A 230 -21.69 6.09 -20.85
N LEU A 231 -22.20 7.31 -21.00
CA LEU A 231 -21.42 8.47 -21.45
C LEU A 231 -20.31 8.83 -20.44
N ARG A 232 -20.48 8.49 -19.14
CA ARG A 232 -19.43 8.60 -18.13
C ARG A 232 -18.20 7.74 -18.42
N HIS A 233 -18.36 6.62 -19.13
CA HIS A 233 -17.22 5.80 -19.54
C HIS A 233 -16.44 6.44 -20.67
N ILE A 234 -17.14 7.11 -21.60
CA ILE A 234 -16.53 7.88 -22.68
C ILE A 234 -15.76 9.07 -22.11
N GLU A 235 -16.22 9.69 -21.03
CA GLU A 235 -15.51 10.81 -20.38
C GLU A 235 -14.05 10.48 -20.04
N ARG A 236 -13.73 9.22 -19.89
CA ARG A 236 -12.42 8.73 -19.46
C ARG A 236 -11.56 8.17 -20.59
N THR A 237 -12.03 8.21 -21.84
CA THR A 237 -11.25 7.76 -22.99
C THR A 237 -10.40 8.89 -23.55
N ALA A 238 -9.20 8.57 -24.02
CA ALA A 238 -8.29 9.54 -24.64
C ALA A 238 -8.68 9.87 -26.09
N VAL A 239 -9.08 8.86 -26.85
CA VAL A 239 -9.41 8.93 -28.28
C VAL A 239 -10.80 8.33 -28.51
N LEU A 240 -11.58 8.92 -29.39
CA LEU A 240 -12.88 8.40 -29.81
C LEU A 240 -12.78 7.83 -31.22
N ALA A 241 -13.18 6.58 -31.39
CA ALA A 241 -13.18 5.92 -32.70
C ALA A 241 -14.59 5.56 -33.12
N HIS A 242 -15.11 6.23 -34.12
CA HIS A 242 -16.42 5.96 -34.72
C HIS A 242 -16.32 4.74 -35.64
N VAL A 243 -16.97 3.65 -35.28
CA VAL A 243 -17.06 2.44 -36.09
C VAL A 243 -18.37 2.43 -36.86
N VAL A 244 -18.27 2.52 -38.15
CA VAL A 244 -19.40 2.64 -39.08
C VAL A 244 -19.52 1.40 -39.93
N ASP A 245 -20.73 0.91 -40.11
CA ASP A 245 -21.07 -0.22 -40.94
C ASP A 245 -21.35 0.22 -42.38
N CYS A 246 -20.44 -0.09 -43.30
CA CYS A 246 -20.64 0.23 -44.72
C CYS A 246 -21.51 -0.81 -45.44
N ALA A 247 -21.86 -1.93 -44.80
CA ALA A 247 -22.69 -2.99 -45.38
C ALA A 247 -24.14 -3.00 -44.87
N THR A 248 -24.61 -1.90 -44.28
CA THR A 248 -25.98 -1.85 -43.75
C THR A 248 -26.99 -1.66 -44.89
N TYR A 249 -28.06 -2.43 -44.86
CA TYR A 249 -29.22 -2.30 -45.76
C TYR A 249 -30.47 -1.73 -45.04
N GLU A 250 -30.29 -1.24 -43.80
CA GLU A 250 -31.41 -0.65 -43.07
C GLU A 250 -31.84 0.69 -43.70
N PRO A 251 -33.15 0.88 -44.04
CA PRO A 251 -33.63 2.11 -44.64
C PRO A 251 -33.35 3.34 -43.74
N GLY A 252 -32.74 4.38 -44.36
CA GLY A 252 -32.45 5.65 -43.68
C GLY A 252 -31.14 5.65 -42.87
N ARG A 253 -30.33 4.62 -43.00
CA ARG A 253 -28.96 4.57 -42.44
C ARG A 253 -27.94 4.60 -43.55
N ASP A 254 -27.01 5.52 -43.43
CA ASP A 254 -25.80 5.61 -44.24
C ASP A 254 -24.63 6.05 -43.37
N PRO A 255 -23.38 5.83 -43.77
CA PRO A 255 -22.19 6.13 -42.99
C PRO A 255 -22.11 7.58 -42.48
N ILE A 256 -22.56 8.54 -43.27
CA ILE A 256 -22.55 9.98 -42.91
C ILE A 256 -23.61 10.28 -41.85
N ALA A 257 -24.84 9.79 -42.07
CA ALA A 257 -25.94 9.97 -41.11
C ALA A 257 -25.61 9.30 -39.75
N ASP A 258 -24.97 8.14 -39.77
CA ASP A 258 -24.53 7.44 -38.54
C ASP A 258 -23.50 8.28 -37.78
N ILE A 259 -22.50 8.88 -38.45
CA ILE A 259 -21.51 9.76 -37.83
C ILE A 259 -22.18 11.01 -37.27
N ASP A 260 -23.06 11.66 -38.02
CA ASP A 260 -23.77 12.87 -37.61
C ASP A 260 -24.63 12.62 -36.36
N ALA A 261 -25.33 11.50 -36.32
CA ALA A 261 -26.11 11.10 -35.15
C ALA A 261 -25.26 10.88 -33.91
N LEU A 262 -24.10 10.23 -34.06
CA LEU A 262 -23.17 10.00 -32.95
C LEU A 262 -22.54 11.31 -32.44
N GLU A 263 -22.13 12.20 -33.32
CA GLU A 263 -21.57 13.51 -33.00
C GLU A 263 -22.61 14.42 -32.32
N GLN A 264 -23.85 14.38 -32.76
CA GLN A 264 -24.96 15.12 -32.13
C GLN A 264 -25.18 14.62 -30.70
N GLU A 265 -25.21 13.31 -30.47
CA GLU A 265 -25.39 12.71 -29.15
C GLU A 265 -24.23 13.10 -28.19
N LEU A 266 -22.98 13.09 -28.69
CA LEU A 266 -21.82 13.55 -27.93
C LEU A 266 -21.89 15.06 -27.62
N ALA A 267 -22.40 15.88 -28.50
CA ALA A 267 -22.55 17.33 -28.32
C ALA A 267 -23.64 17.69 -27.29
N GLU A 268 -24.71 16.89 -27.22
CA GLU A 268 -25.82 17.10 -26.28
C GLU A 268 -25.44 16.67 -24.85
N TYR A 269 -24.40 15.88 -24.70
CA TYR A 269 -23.96 15.41 -23.38
C TYR A 269 -23.08 16.43 -22.66
N THR A 270 -23.46 16.75 -21.43
CA THR A 270 -22.63 17.59 -20.54
C THR A 270 -21.79 16.71 -19.62
N PRO A 271 -20.44 16.73 -19.75
CA PRO A 271 -19.57 15.91 -18.94
C PRO A 271 -19.69 16.21 -17.45
N SER A 272 -19.83 15.18 -16.62
CA SER A 272 -19.91 15.31 -15.15
C SER A 272 -18.55 15.51 -14.49
N LEU A 273 -17.45 15.08 -15.15
CA LEU A 273 -16.07 15.19 -14.65
C LEU A 273 -15.35 16.47 -15.13
N GLY A 274 -16.04 17.34 -15.87
CA GLY A 274 -15.44 18.49 -16.53
C GLY A 274 -14.65 18.11 -17.79
N GLY A 275 -14.48 19.04 -18.71
CA GLY A 275 -13.86 18.81 -20.00
C GLY A 275 -14.87 18.85 -21.13
N ASN A 276 -14.38 18.94 -22.37
CA ASN A 276 -15.21 18.99 -23.55
C ASN A 276 -14.85 17.81 -24.46
N PHE A 277 -15.86 17.05 -24.91
CA PHE A 277 -15.63 15.98 -25.89
C PHE A 277 -15.15 16.54 -27.24
N ALA A 278 -15.46 17.79 -27.55
CA ALA A 278 -15.03 18.43 -28.77
C ALA A 278 -13.50 18.49 -28.95
N ASP A 279 -12.77 18.56 -27.84
CA ASP A 279 -11.30 18.69 -27.85
C ASP A 279 -10.58 17.35 -27.98
N ARG A 280 -11.30 16.22 -28.01
CA ARG A 280 -10.69 14.89 -28.09
C ARG A 280 -10.42 14.49 -29.52
N PRO A 281 -9.27 13.84 -29.78
CA PRO A 281 -8.99 13.26 -31.09
C PRO A 281 -10.06 12.25 -31.49
N ARG A 282 -10.50 12.34 -32.73
CA ARG A 282 -11.51 11.47 -33.34
C ARG A 282 -10.93 10.75 -34.53
N VAL A 283 -11.35 9.51 -34.72
CA VAL A 283 -10.98 8.66 -35.85
C VAL A 283 -12.23 7.97 -36.37
N VAL A 284 -12.41 7.88 -37.66
CA VAL A 284 -13.53 7.15 -38.30
C VAL A 284 -13.01 5.84 -38.88
N ILE A 285 -13.69 4.75 -38.57
CA ILE A 285 -13.38 3.40 -39.00
C ILE A 285 -14.55 2.91 -39.86
N LEU A 286 -14.37 2.88 -41.18
CA LEU A 286 -15.31 2.29 -42.12
C LEU A 286 -15.07 0.77 -42.15
N ASN A 287 -16.01 0.04 -41.55
CA ASN A 287 -15.86 -1.42 -41.39
C ASN A 287 -16.67 -2.20 -42.41
N LYS A 288 -16.32 -3.47 -42.59
CA LYS A 288 -16.93 -4.47 -43.49
C LYS A 288 -16.62 -4.24 -44.97
N ILE A 289 -15.48 -3.66 -45.29
CA ILE A 289 -15.03 -3.43 -46.67
C ILE A 289 -14.72 -4.72 -47.48
N ASP A 290 -14.83 -5.88 -46.82
CA ASP A 290 -14.76 -7.21 -47.49
C ASP A 290 -15.96 -7.46 -48.41
N ILE A 291 -17.05 -6.68 -48.25
CA ILE A 291 -18.22 -6.72 -49.10
C ILE A 291 -18.04 -5.67 -50.20
N PRO A 292 -18.11 -6.06 -51.52
CA PRO A 292 -17.83 -5.13 -52.62
C PRO A 292 -18.64 -3.84 -52.56
N ASP A 293 -19.97 -3.95 -52.42
CA ASP A 293 -20.87 -2.78 -52.30
C ASP A 293 -20.51 -1.87 -51.13
N ALA A 294 -20.03 -2.42 -50.02
CA ALA A 294 -19.61 -1.66 -48.85
C ALA A 294 -18.29 -0.93 -49.11
N LYS A 295 -17.40 -1.54 -49.88
CA LYS A 295 -16.13 -0.90 -50.29
C LYS A 295 -16.41 0.29 -51.22
N ASP A 296 -17.23 0.10 -52.22
CA ASP A 296 -17.61 1.18 -53.15
C ASP A 296 -18.30 2.36 -52.38
N LEU A 297 -19.10 2.04 -51.39
CA LEU A 297 -19.72 3.09 -50.53
C LEU A 297 -18.65 3.77 -49.66
N ALA A 298 -17.70 3.02 -49.08
CA ALA A 298 -16.60 3.58 -48.29
C ALA A 298 -15.76 4.57 -49.12
N ASP A 299 -15.39 4.18 -50.34
CA ASP A 299 -14.65 5.04 -51.27
C ASP A 299 -15.41 6.33 -51.65
N ILE A 300 -16.74 6.29 -51.73
CA ILE A 300 -17.60 7.46 -51.98
C ILE A 300 -17.67 8.42 -50.79
N VAL A 301 -17.86 7.89 -49.58
CA VAL A 301 -18.05 8.71 -48.36
C VAL A 301 -16.73 9.23 -47.74
N ARG A 302 -15.63 8.55 -47.99
CA ARG A 302 -14.31 8.91 -47.45
C ARG A 302 -13.91 10.37 -47.68
N PRO A 303 -13.97 10.92 -48.91
CA PRO A 303 -13.59 12.32 -49.17
C PRO A 303 -14.39 13.33 -48.37
N GLU A 304 -15.67 13.06 -48.14
CA GLU A 304 -16.53 13.91 -47.34
C GLU A 304 -16.15 13.90 -45.86
N ILE A 305 -15.85 12.75 -45.32
CA ILE A 305 -15.41 12.60 -43.90
C ILE A 305 -14.06 13.26 -43.70
N GLU A 306 -13.10 13.04 -44.62
CA GLU A 306 -11.80 13.69 -44.60
C GLU A 306 -11.88 15.21 -44.70
N ALA A 307 -12.82 15.76 -45.48
CA ALA A 307 -13.10 17.18 -45.59
C ALA A 307 -13.60 17.80 -44.26
N ARG A 308 -14.19 16.99 -43.37
CA ARG A 308 -14.56 17.38 -42.00
C ARG A 308 -13.36 17.37 -41.04
N GLY A 309 -12.14 16.99 -41.48
CA GLY A 309 -10.94 16.92 -40.70
C GLY A 309 -10.81 15.63 -39.83
N LEU A 310 -11.61 14.61 -40.14
CA LEU A 310 -11.59 13.33 -39.41
C LEU A 310 -10.74 12.32 -40.20
N PRO A 311 -9.69 11.74 -39.58
CA PRO A 311 -8.93 10.64 -40.17
C PRO A 311 -9.82 9.42 -40.42
N VAL A 312 -9.76 8.85 -41.63
CA VAL A 312 -10.61 7.73 -42.06
C VAL A 312 -9.76 6.50 -42.31
N PHE A 313 -10.19 5.35 -41.76
CA PHE A 313 -9.60 4.05 -42.00
C PHE A 313 -10.64 3.06 -42.48
N GLU A 314 -10.35 2.46 -43.60
CA GLU A 314 -11.14 1.37 -44.19
C GLU A 314 -10.64 0.05 -43.68
N VAL A 315 -11.51 -0.74 -43.04
CA VAL A 315 -11.09 -2.00 -42.44
C VAL A 315 -12.12 -3.11 -42.68
N SER A 316 -11.62 -4.34 -42.67
CA SER A 316 -12.47 -5.51 -42.50
C SER A 316 -11.98 -6.34 -41.32
N THR A 317 -12.85 -6.57 -40.37
CA THR A 317 -12.60 -7.47 -39.23
C THR A 317 -12.54 -8.94 -39.66
N VAL A 318 -13.14 -9.30 -40.81
CA VAL A 318 -13.17 -10.66 -41.36
C VAL A 318 -11.92 -10.97 -42.19
N SER A 319 -11.59 -10.14 -43.18
CA SER A 319 -10.40 -10.31 -44.04
C SER A 319 -9.11 -9.83 -43.37
N ARG A 320 -9.23 -9.02 -42.28
CA ARG A 320 -8.12 -8.32 -41.57
C ARG A 320 -7.43 -7.24 -42.40
N GLU A 321 -8.04 -6.80 -43.48
CA GLU A 321 -7.57 -5.68 -44.30
C GLU A 321 -7.63 -4.38 -43.49
N GLY A 322 -6.62 -3.49 -43.65
CA GLY A 322 -6.54 -2.18 -43.00
C GLY A 322 -6.24 -2.19 -41.50
N LEU A 323 -6.37 -3.33 -40.79
CA LEU A 323 -6.24 -3.39 -39.34
C LEU A 323 -4.87 -3.00 -38.81
N ARG A 324 -3.79 -3.34 -39.53
CA ARG A 324 -2.42 -3.00 -39.13
C ARG A 324 -2.20 -1.49 -39.15
N GLU A 325 -2.62 -0.83 -40.22
CA GLU A 325 -2.50 0.62 -40.37
C GLU A 325 -3.29 1.35 -39.29
N LEU A 326 -4.57 0.95 -39.10
CA LEU A 326 -5.42 1.45 -38.02
C LEU A 326 -4.74 1.34 -36.65
N THR A 327 -4.16 0.17 -36.34
CA THR A 327 -3.53 -0.08 -35.03
C THR A 327 -2.35 0.85 -34.77
N PHE A 328 -1.47 1.06 -35.74
CA PHE A 328 -0.33 1.96 -35.59
C PHE A 328 -0.76 3.43 -35.49
N LYS A 329 -1.78 3.83 -36.25
CA LYS A 329 -2.28 5.20 -36.20
C LYS A 329 -2.98 5.51 -34.88
N LEU A 330 -3.79 4.59 -34.37
CA LEU A 330 -4.38 4.73 -33.04
C LEU A 330 -3.30 4.85 -31.96
N ALA A 331 -2.23 4.03 -32.03
CA ALA A 331 -1.12 4.14 -31.09
C ALA A 331 -0.40 5.50 -31.15
N GLU A 332 -0.24 6.07 -32.36
CA GLU A 332 0.32 7.40 -32.55
C GLU A 332 -0.56 8.48 -31.88
N VAL A 333 -1.86 8.48 -32.18
CA VAL A 333 -2.81 9.45 -31.64
C VAL A 333 -2.90 9.37 -30.11
N VAL A 334 -2.93 8.14 -29.56
CA VAL A 334 -2.94 7.93 -28.10
C VAL A 334 -1.65 8.48 -27.49
N ARG A 335 -0.48 8.22 -28.11
CA ARG A 335 0.80 8.72 -27.60
C ARG A 335 0.87 10.25 -27.63
N GLU A 336 0.40 10.88 -28.71
CA GLU A 336 0.34 12.34 -28.82
C GLU A 336 -0.59 12.95 -27.78
N TYR A 337 -1.77 12.36 -27.58
CA TYR A 337 -2.71 12.79 -26.57
C TYR A 337 -2.15 12.68 -25.15
N ARG A 338 -1.51 11.54 -24.82
CA ARG A 338 -0.83 11.33 -23.52
C ARG A 338 0.27 12.36 -23.29
N ALA A 339 1.06 12.69 -24.35
CA ALA A 339 2.14 13.66 -24.27
C ALA A 339 1.63 15.11 -24.14
N ALA A 340 0.48 15.43 -24.74
CA ALA A 340 -0.15 16.75 -24.69
C ALA A 340 -0.88 17.02 -23.38
N GLN A 341 -1.22 15.99 -22.60
CA GLN A 341 -1.84 16.20 -21.29
C GLN A 341 -0.85 16.89 -20.35
N PRO A 342 -1.25 17.99 -19.69
CA PRO A 342 -0.43 18.60 -18.67
C PRO A 342 -0.14 17.52 -17.62
N LYS A 343 1.14 17.36 -17.24
CA LYS A 343 1.50 16.50 -16.10
C LYS A 343 0.66 16.98 -14.92
N LYS A 344 -0.37 16.21 -14.58
CA LYS A 344 -1.17 16.50 -13.39
C LYS A 344 -0.18 16.49 -12.24
N GLU A 345 0.03 17.66 -11.63
CA GLU A 345 0.76 17.72 -10.37
C GLU A 345 0.09 16.71 -9.45
N SER A 346 0.88 15.78 -8.93
CA SER A 346 0.40 14.76 -8.01
C SER A 346 -0.47 15.44 -6.97
N THR A 347 -1.74 15.05 -6.90
CA THR A 347 -2.67 15.61 -5.92
C THR A 347 -2.00 15.44 -4.58
N ARG A 348 -1.56 16.53 -3.95
CA ARG A 348 -0.99 16.51 -2.61
C ARG A 348 -1.97 15.74 -1.76
N ILE A 349 -1.59 14.55 -1.34
CA ILE A 349 -2.33 13.82 -0.31
C ILE A 349 -2.29 14.74 0.90
N VAL A 350 -3.38 15.42 1.17
CA VAL A 350 -3.52 16.21 2.38
C VAL A 350 -3.71 15.20 3.51
N LEU A 351 -2.60 14.73 4.04
CA LEU A 351 -2.61 14.13 5.36
C LEU A 351 -3.12 15.22 6.30
N ARG A 352 -4.39 15.15 6.66
CA ARG A 352 -4.91 15.89 7.80
C ARG A 352 -4.48 15.11 9.02
N PRO A 353 -3.44 15.56 9.78
CA PRO A 353 -3.18 14.96 11.06
C PRO A 353 -4.46 15.14 11.86
N THR A 354 -5.08 14.04 12.28
CA THR A 354 -6.06 14.10 13.36
C THR A 354 -5.34 14.77 14.52
N ALA A 355 -5.93 15.84 15.06
CA ALA A 355 -5.40 16.50 16.23
C ALA A 355 -5.25 15.42 17.31
N VAL A 356 -4.00 15.04 17.59
CA VAL A 356 -3.69 14.23 18.75
C VAL A 356 -3.98 15.15 19.93
N ASP A 357 -4.84 14.73 20.83
CA ASP A 357 -5.06 15.44 22.09
C ASP A 357 -3.72 15.87 22.68
N ASP A 358 -3.67 17.04 23.31
CA ASP A 358 -2.43 17.64 23.86
C ASP A 358 -1.62 16.67 24.74
N GLN A 359 -2.25 15.63 25.27
CA GLN A 359 -1.63 14.59 26.09
C GLN A 359 -1.13 13.37 25.28
N GLY A 360 -1.63 13.15 24.06
CA GLY A 360 -1.22 12.05 23.17
C GLY A 360 -1.67 10.66 23.64
N PHE A 361 -2.63 10.57 24.55
CA PHE A 361 -3.31 9.36 25.00
C PHE A 361 -4.68 9.68 25.58
N THR A 362 -5.57 8.69 25.61
CA THR A 362 -6.88 8.75 26.27
C THR A 362 -7.01 7.57 27.22
N VAL A 363 -7.69 7.79 28.36
CA VAL A 363 -8.05 6.75 29.34
C VAL A 363 -9.57 6.65 29.37
N THR A 364 -10.10 5.45 29.21
CA THR A 364 -11.54 5.17 29.28
C THR A 364 -11.77 3.98 30.20
N GLU A 365 -12.96 3.90 30.83
CA GLU A 365 -13.33 2.69 31.55
C GLU A 365 -13.50 1.52 30.59
N ASP A 366 -13.10 0.32 31.02
CA ASP A 366 -13.29 -0.90 30.25
C ASP A 366 -14.71 -1.45 30.50
N PRO A 367 -15.59 -1.47 29.49
CA PRO A 367 -16.96 -1.97 29.68
C PRO A 367 -17.02 -3.48 29.93
N SER A 368 -15.95 -4.21 29.72
CA SER A 368 -15.87 -5.68 29.88
C SER A 368 -15.40 -6.11 31.27
N VAL A 369 -14.77 -5.18 32.03
CA VAL A 369 -14.17 -5.48 33.35
C VAL A 369 -14.57 -4.41 34.34
N GLU A 370 -15.28 -4.79 35.41
CA GLU A 370 -15.70 -3.85 36.47
C GLU A 370 -14.47 -3.24 37.15
N GLY A 371 -14.35 -1.92 37.07
CA GLY A 371 -13.20 -1.18 37.61
C GLY A 371 -11.94 -1.26 36.75
N GLY A 372 -12.03 -1.79 35.52
CA GLY A 372 -10.94 -1.83 34.55
C GLY A 372 -10.84 -0.55 33.72
N PHE A 373 -9.65 -0.27 33.17
CA PHE A 373 -9.38 0.91 32.35
C PHE A 373 -8.66 0.52 31.05
N ILE A 374 -8.95 1.25 29.96
CA ILE A 374 -8.29 1.11 28.68
C ILE A 374 -7.54 2.41 28.38
N VAL A 375 -6.23 2.28 28.15
CA VAL A 375 -5.36 3.39 27.71
C VAL A 375 -5.10 3.25 26.22
N LYS A 376 -5.55 4.22 25.43
CA LYS A 376 -5.33 4.27 23.98
C LYS A 376 -4.42 5.44 23.64
N GLY A 377 -3.48 5.22 22.72
CA GLY A 377 -2.60 6.26 22.20
C GLY A 377 -1.33 5.70 21.59
N ASP A 378 -0.83 6.35 20.55
CA ASP A 378 0.33 5.88 19.78
C ASP A 378 1.58 5.66 20.64
N ARG A 379 1.81 6.53 21.64
CA ARG A 379 2.99 6.44 22.50
C ARG A 379 2.92 5.29 23.49
N PRO A 380 1.87 5.17 24.33
CA PRO A 380 1.72 4.05 25.26
C PRO A 380 1.76 2.69 24.57
N GLU A 381 0.97 2.50 23.52
CA GLU A 381 0.88 1.24 22.79
C GLU A 381 2.21 0.87 22.15
N ARG A 382 2.91 1.84 21.54
CA ARG A 382 4.24 1.62 20.97
C ARG A 382 5.24 1.20 22.04
N TRP A 383 5.24 1.85 23.21
CA TRP A 383 6.17 1.53 24.28
C TRP A 383 5.94 0.13 24.84
N ILE A 384 4.68 -0.30 24.91
CA ILE A 384 4.32 -1.69 25.24
C ILE A 384 4.96 -2.66 24.23
N ARG A 385 4.74 -2.44 22.92
CA ARG A 385 5.31 -3.30 21.88
C ARG A 385 6.84 -3.35 21.86
N GLN A 386 7.50 -2.27 22.29
CA GLN A 386 8.96 -2.17 22.37
C GLN A 386 9.58 -2.76 23.65
N THR A 387 8.78 -3.15 24.64
CA THR A 387 9.26 -3.59 25.94
C THR A 387 9.39 -5.11 26.00
N ASP A 388 10.54 -5.60 26.45
CA ASP A 388 10.73 -7.00 26.80
C ASP A 388 10.24 -7.23 28.23
N PHE A 389 9.06 -7.84 28.37
CA PHE A 389 8.45 -8.11 29.67
C PHE A 389 9.15 -9.23 30.48
N SER A 390 10.11 -9.94 29.89
CA SER A 390 10.96 -10.87 30.63
C SER A 390 12.07 -10.18 31.42
N ASN A 391 12.25 -8.87 31.23
CA ASN A 391 13.31 -8.08 31.87
C ASN A 391 12.71 -7.01 32.78
N ASP A 392 12.87 -7.20 34.11
CA ASP A 392 12.30 -6.28 35.12
C ASP A 392 12.79 -4.83 34.96
N GLU A 393 14.02 -4.62 34.48
CA GLU A 393 14.57 -3.29 34.27
C GLU A 393 13.89 -2.59 33.07
N ALA A 394 13.54 -3.35 32.03
CA ALA A 394 12.77 -2.84 30.89
C ALA A 394 11.35 -2.47 31.31
N VAL A 395 10.71 -3.30 32.11
CA VAL A 395 9.37 -3.01 32.68
C VAL A 395 9.38 -1.76 33.56
N GLY A 396 10.38 -1.62 34.45
CA GLY A 396 10.58 -0.41 35.24
C GLY A 396 10.80 0.84 34.39
N TYR A 397 11.50 0.71 33.25
CA TYR A 397 11.67 1.81 32.30
C TYR A 397 10.36 2.19 31.60
N LEU A 398 9.54 1.21 31.26
CA LEU A 398 8.20 1.44 30.70
C LEU A 398 7.33 2.22 31.71
N ALA A 399 7.28 1.76 32.96
CA ALA A 399 6.53 2.43 34.05
C ALA A 399 6.95 3.91 34.20
N ASP A 400 8.27 4.17 34.24
CA ASP A 400 8.79 5.54 34.29
C ASP A 400 8.33 6.41 33.11
N ARG A 401 8.23 5.83 31.90
CA ARG A 401 7.78 6.56 30.72
C ARG A 401 6.29 6.85 30.75
N LEU A 402 5.47 5.89 31.17
CA LEU A 402 4.02 6.06 31.33
C LEU A 402 3.70 7.09 32.40
N ASN A 403 4.41 7.06 33.53
CA ASN A 403 4.27 8.06 34.58
C ASN A 403 4.63 9.48 34.07
N ARG A 404 5.76 9.66 33.38
CA ARG A 404 6.14 10.95 32.78
C ARG A 404 5.16 11.47 31.74
N LEU A 405 4.48 10.58 31.06
CA LEU A 405 3.42 10.97 30.12
C LEU A 405 2.15 11.43 30.83
N GLY A 406 1.98 11.07 32.12
CA GLY A 406 0.82 11.43 32.92
C GLY A 406 -0.29 10.39 32.92
N VAL A 407 0.00 9.15 32.45
CA VAL A 407 -1.00 8.07 32.42
C VAL A 407 -1.48 7.73 33.83
N GLU A 408 -0.57 7.64 34.80
CA GLU A 408 -0.91 7.36 36.21
C GLU A 408 -1.79 8.46 36.80
N ASP A 409 -1.45 9.73 36.56
CA ASP A 409 -2.26 10.87 37.04
C ASP A 409 -3.68 10.84 36.48
N GLN A 410 -3.83 10.41 35.22
CA GLN A 410 -5.14 10.32 34.59
C GLN A 410 -5.94 9.12 35.11
N LEU A 411 -5.30 7.96 35.33
CA LEU A 411 -5.95 6.82 36.00
C LEU A 411 -6.46 7.15 37.37
N VAL A 412 -5.66 7.84 38.20
CA VAL A 412 -6.07 8.29 39.54
C VAL A 412 -7.24 9.24 39.45
N LYS A 413 -7.25 10.20 38.52
CA LYS A 413 -8.39 11.14 38.34
C LYS A 413 -9.68 10.42 37.94
N MET A 414 -9.58 9.31 37.23
CA MET A 414 -10.73 8.50 36.83
C MET A 414 -11.16 7.49 37.90
N GLY A 415 -10.49 7.49 39.08
CA GLY A 415 -10.86 6.65 40.21
C GLY A 415 -10.25 5.25 40.20
N ALA A 416 -9.18 5.04 39.46
CA ALA A 416 -8.44 3.76 39.46
C ALA A 416 -7.92 3.45 40.87
N VAL A 417 -8.11 2.22 41.32
CA VAL A 417 -7.66 1.69 42.62
C VAL A 417 -6.46 0.78 42.40
N PRO A 418 -5.48 0.73 43.30
CA PRO A 418 -4.37 -0.22 43.19
C PRO A 418 -4.88 -1.66 42.99
N GLY A 419 -4.30 -2.37 42.03
CA GLY A 419 -4.72 -3.71 41.59
C GLY A 419 -5.85 -3.72 40.57
N CYS A 420 -6.31 -2.56 40.07
CA CYS A 420 -7.26 -2.56 38.94
C CYS A 420 -6.58 -2.99 37.63
N GLN A 421 -7.36 -3.59 36.75
CA GLN A 421 -6.91 -4.00 35.44
C GLN A 421 -6.77 -2.80 34.50
N VAL A 422 -5.59 -2.69 33.85
CA VAL A 422 -5.35 -1.67 32.82
C VAL A 422 -4.91 -2.35 31.55
N THR A 423 -5.61 -2.04 30.46
CA THR A 423 -5.34 -2.55 29.11
C THR A 423 -4.65 -1.46 28.30
N ILE A 424 -3.47 -1.76 27.72
CA ILE A 424 -2.78 -0.88 26.77
C ILE A 424 -2.43 -1.70 25.52
N GLY A 425 -3.04 -1.35 24.39
CA GLY A 425 -2.94 -2.19 23.17
C GLY A 425 -3.50 -3.58 23.43
N ASP A 426 -2.68 -4.60 23.16
CA ASP A 426 -3.07 -6.01 23.33
C ASP A 426 -2.68 -6.58 24.70
N LEU A 427 -2.16 -5.77 25.62
CA LEU A 427 -1.63 -6.22 26.91
C LEU A 427 -2.49 -5.74 28.06
N VAL A 428 -2.82 -6.68 28.93
CA VAL A 428 -3.57 -6.44 30.16
C VAL A 428 -2.64 -6.66 31.35
N PHE A 429 -2.61 -5.75 32.30
CA PHE A 429 -1.83 -5.85 33.52
C PHE A 429 -2.55 -5.23 34.71
N ASP A 430 -2.20 -5.68 35.92
CA ASP A 430 -2.69 -5.10 37.15
C ASP A 430 -1.88 -3.82 37.46
N TRP A 431 -2.60 -2.72 37.66
CA TRP A 431 -1.95 -1.44 37.91
C TRP A 431 -1.62 -1.29 39.37
N GLU A 432 -0.35 -1.09 39.68
CA GLU A 432 0.13 -0.66 40.98
C GLU A 432 0.72 0.77 40.84
N PRO A 433 0.22 1.76 41.60
CA PRO A 433 0.74 3.11 41.50
C PRO A 433 2.22 3.13 41.91
N THR A 434 3.03 3.84 41.11
CA THR A 434 4.40 4.11 41.50
C THR A 434 4.37 4.85 42.83
N THR A 435 4.94 4.25 43.88
CA THR A 435 4.96 4.84 45.22
C THR A 435 5.53 6.26 45.12
N PRO A 436 4.91 7.29 45.76
CA PRO A 436 5.41 8.66 45.68
C PRO A 436 6.90 8.67 46.01
N ALA A 437 7.67 9.35 45.19
CA ALA A 437 9.13 9.44 45.23
C ALA A 437 9.60 9.78 46.68
N GLY A 438 10.00 8.78 47.41
CA GLY A 438 10.45 8.88 48.80
C GLY A 438 11.17 7.62 49.29
N ILE A 439 10.89 6.49 48.65
CA ILE A 439 11.72 5.31 48.89
C ILE A 439 12.73 5.31 47.74
N ALA A 440 13.86 5.98 47.94
CA ALA A 440 15.03 5.79 47.12
C ALA A 440 15.34 4.31 47.08
N MET A 441 15.04 3.64 45.97
CA MET A 441 15.86 2.50 45.58
C MET A 441 17.29 3.00 45.68
N THR A 442 18.09 2.45 46.53
CA THR A 442 19.52 2.72 46.66
C THR A 442 20.14 2.38 45.30
N MET A 443 20.10 3.36 44.41
CA MET A 443 20.82 3.31 43.15
C MET A 443 22.28 3.24 43.52
N THR A 444 22.86 2.04 43.46
CA THR A 444 24.32 1.91 43.52
C THR A 444 24.86 2.73 42.36
N GLY A 445 25.66 3.74 42.66
CA GLY A 445 26.03 4.86 41.78
C GLY A 445 26.81 4.53 40.51
N ARG A 446 26.75 3.28 39.96
CA ARG A 446 27.55 2.81 38.82
C ARG A 446 26.81 2.05 37.73
N GLY A 447 25.51 2.07 37.71
CA GLY A 447 24.72 1.35 36.70
C GLY A 447 23.82 0.31 37.35
N THR A 448 22.77 -0.04 36.66
CA THR A 448 21.70 -0.93 37.15
C THR A 448 21.88 -2.36 36.60
N ASP A 449 22.78 -2.58 35.64
CA ASP A 449 23.00 -3.91 35.03
C ASP A 449 23.74 -4.83 36.04
N ALA A 450 23.06 -5.88 36.53
CA ALA A 450 23.60 -6.90 37.38
C ALA A 450 24.88 -7.59 36.80
N ARG A 451 25.05 -7.54 35.46
CA ARG A 451 26.27 -8.05 34.81
C ARG A 451 27.50 -7.19 35.09
N LEU A 452 27.32 -5.93 35.44
CA LEU A 452 28.41 -5.03 35.88
C LEU A 452 28.80 -5.25 37.33
N GLU A 453 27.90 -5.76 38.17
CA GLU A 453 28.08 -6.00 39.60
C GLU A 453 28.59 -7.42 39.88
N ARG A 454 28.29 -8.37 39.01
CA ARG A 454 28.82 -9.74 39.12
C ARG A 454 30.32 -9.79 38.83
N ASN A 455 31.09 -9.56 39.87
CA ASN A 455 32.48 -10.03 39.93
C ASN A 455 32.48 -11.53 40.24
N ASP A 456 32.29 -12.39 39.22
CA ASP A 456 32.42 -13.85 39.36
C ASP A 456 33.87 -14.32 39.73
N ARG A 457 34.73 -13.36 40.03
CA ARG A 457 36.05 -13.64 40.56
C ARG A 457 35.98 -13.69 42.07
N ILE A 458 35.92 -14.91 42.61
CA ILE A 458 36.16 -15.19 44.01
C ILE A 458 37.30 -14.31 44.50
N GLY A 459 37.03 -13.48 45.49
CA GLY A 459 37.98 -12.50 46.03
C GLY A 459 39.29 -13.17 46.46
N ALA A 460 40.40 -12.45 46.45
CA ALA A 460 41.68 -13.01 46.82
C ALA A 460 41.69 -13.62 48.25
N HIS A 461 40.87 -13.07 49.14
CA HIS A 461 40.68 -13.55 50.50
C HIS A 461 39.86 -14.88 50.52
N GLU A 462 38.88 -14.98 49.72
CA GLU A 462 38.02 -16.17 49.56
C GLU A 462 38.75 -17.32 48.87
N ARG A 463 39.57 -17.01 47.85
CA ARG A 463 40.50 -18.00 47.24
C ARG A 463 41.53 -18.53 48.26
N LYS A 464 41.99 -17.66 49.14
CA LYS A 464 42.92 -18.05 50.23
C LYS A 464 42.22 -18.91 51.26
N ALA A 465 40.99 -18.62 51.62
CA ALA A 465 40.12 -19.40 52.51
C ALA A 465 39.81 -20.80 51.93
N LEU A 466 39.38 -20.87 50.65
CA LEU A 466 39.16 -22.13 49.95
C LEU A 466 40.40 -22.97 49.79
N LYS A 467 41.56 -22.32 49.56
CA LYS A 467 42.86 -23.03 49.53
C LYS A 467 43.30 -23.52 50.91
N LYS A 468 42.95 -22.80 51.97
CA LYS A 468 43.18 -23.19 53.33
C LYS A 468 42.26 -24.34 53.78
N ALA A 469 40.96 -24.28 53.40
CA ALA A 469 40.00 -25.34 53.63
C ALA A 469 40.38 -26.67 52.94
N ARG A 470 40.88 -26.57 51.67
CA ARG A 470 41.38 -27.75 50.94
C ARG A 470 42.69 -28.35 51.52
N ARG A 471 43.38 -27.60 52.35
CA ARG A 471 44.64 -28.05 53.00
C ARG A 471 44.50 -28.45 54.48
N ALA A 472 43.30 -28.29 55.05
CA ALA A 472 43.01 -28.83 56.37
C ALA A 472 42.93 -30.36 56.28
N PRO A 473 43.67 -31.10 57.10
CA PRO A 473 43.55 -32.55 57.13
C PRO A 473 42.12 -32.89 57.57
N GLY A 474 41.43 -33.73 56.79
CA GLY A 474 40.14 -34.26 57.16
C GLY A 474 40.33 -35.10 58.46
N GLU A 475 39.57 -34.78 59.48
CA GLU A 475 39.25 -35.72 60.54
C GLU A 475 38.43 -36.84 59.92
N TYR A 476 39.12 -37.98 59.64
CA TYR A 476 38.47 -39.25 59.45
C TYR A 476 38.06 -39.74 60.86
N GLY A 477 36.79 -39.60 61.18
CA GLY A 477 36.15 -40.37 62.20
C GLY A 477 35.90 -41.77 61.64
N ASP A 478 36.72 -42.76 62.10
CA ASP A 478 36.33 -44.14 62.04
C ASP A 478 35.10 -44.37 62.89
N ASP A 479 34.03 -44.83 62.30
CA ASP A 479 32.98 -45.62 62.94
C ASP A 479 32.39 -46.56 61.86
N PHE A 480 33.10 -47.67 61.68
CA PHE A 480 32.53 -48.95 61.28
C PHE A 480 32.57 -49.83 62.51
N ASP A 481 31.42 -50.12 63.10
CA ASP A 481 31.14 -51.36 63.78
C ASP A 481 29.65 -51.66 63.81
N GLU A 482 29.33 -52.82 63.21
CA GLU A 482 28.36 -53.87 63.56
C GLU A 482 26.85 -53.49 63.68
N GLU A 483 26.01 -53.91 62.74
CA GLU A 483 25.23 -55.13 62.64
C GLU A 483 24.49 -55.18 61.32
#